data_63aecf31f75cd6ff00580fd761706c92
#
_entry.id   63aecf31f75cd6ff00580fd761706c92
#
_cell.length_a   1.000
_cell.length_b   1.000
_cell.length_c   1.000
_cell.angle_alpha   90.00
_cell.angle_beta   90.00
_cell.angle_gamma   90.00
#
_symmetry.space_group_name_H-M   'P 1'
#
loop_
_entity.id
_entity.type
_entity.pdbx_description
1 polymer ?
#
loop_
_entity_poly.entity_id
_entity_poly.type
_entity_poly.pdbx_seq_one_letter_code
_entity_poly.pdbx_strand_id
1 'polypeptide(L)' 'MRMNRSQLSQISGLGPSRIRELLEHFKSIDAIRIASKEDLSKVKGLGKNSVNDIYEYFHEL' A
#
# COMPACT_ATOMS: atom_id res chain seq x y z
N MET A 1 13.68 10.78 -5.23
CA MET A 1 13.87 9.37 -4.90
C MET A 1 13.06 8.49 -5.83
N ARG A 2 13.61 7.38 -6.19
CA ARG A 2 12.95 6.49 -7.14
C ARG A 2 11.94 5.60 -6.45
N MET A 3 10.78 5.41 -7.09
CA MET A 3 9.80 4.48 -6.59
C MET A 3 10.33 3.05 -6.67
N ASN A 4 10.11 2.28 -5.63
CA ASN A 4 10.63 0.93 -5.54
C ASN A 4 9.50 -0.05 -5.20
N ARG A 5 9.12 -0.85 -6.19
CA ARG A 5 8.03 -1.81 -6.00
C ARG A 5 8.38 -2.88 -4.98
N SER A 6 9.66 -3.20 -4.84
CA SER A 6 10.06 -4.24 -3.89
C SER A 6 9.81 -3.82 -2.45
N GLN A 7 9.68 -2.52 -2.19
CA GLN A 7 9.32 -2.07 -0.85
C GLN A 7 7.93 -2.55 -0.48
N LEU A 8 7.00 -2.48 -1.43
CA LEU A 8 5.64 -2.96 -1.18
C LEU A 8 5.58 -4.47 -1.08
N SER A 9 6.42 -5.17 -1.83
CA SER A 9 6.40 -6.62 -1.82
C SER A 9 6.90 -7.21 -0.50
N GLN A 10 7.49 -6.40 0.35
CA GLN A 10 7.89 -6.84 1.69
C GLN A 10 6.71 -6.90 2.65
N ILE A 11 5.59 -6.32 2.27
CA ILE A 11 4.41 -6.32 3.12
C ILE A 11 3.70 -7.68 2.98
N SER A 12 3.53 -8.34 4.12
CA SER A 12 2.92 -9.66 4.15
C SER A 12 1.50 -9.61 3.58
N GLY A 13 1.17 -10.59 2.74
CA GLY A 13 -0.17 -10.69 2.20
C GLY A 13 -0.45 -9.78 1.02
N LEU A 14 0.54 -9.04 0.56
CA LEU A 14 0.35 -8.11 -0.54
C LEU A 14 0.94 -8.71 -1.81
N GLY A 15 0.07 -9.25 -2.65
CA GLY A 15 0.48 -9.86 -3.91
C GLY A 15 0.66 -8.85 -5.03
N PRO A 16 1.14 -9.31 -6.19
CA PRO A 16 1.41 -8.40 -7.32
C PRO A 16 0.19 -7.62 -7.77
N SER A 17 -0.99 -8.23 -7.76
CA SER A 17 -2.21 -7.54 -8.17
C SER A 17 -2.53 -6.37 -7.26
N ARG A 18 -2.39 -6.57 -5.97
CA ARG A 18 -2.69 -5.52 -5.01
C ARG A 18 -1.68 -4.39 -5.06
N ILE A 19 -0.41 -4.74 -5.27
CA ILE A 19 0.63 -3.74 -5.44
C ILE A 19 0.32 -2.86 -6.64
N ARG A 20 -0.09 -3.47 -7.72
CA ARG A 20 -0.44 -2.76 -8.94
C ARG A 20 -1.60 -1.82 -8.70
N GLU A 21 -2.66 -2.29 -8.02
CA GLU A 21 -3.81 -1.46 -7.73
C GLU A 21 -3.43 -0.26 -6.87
N LEU A 22 -2.58 -0.48 -5.89
CA LEU A 22 -2.12 0.61 -5.05
C LEU A 22 -1.38 1.66 -5.85
N LEU A 23 -0.46 1.23 -6.70
CA LEU A 23 0.33 2.17 -7.47
C LEU A 23 -0.50 2.91 -8.51
N GLU A 24 -1.53 2.25 -9.04
CA GLU A 24 -2.42 2.92 -9.98
C GLU A 24 -3.31 3.93 -9.29
N HIS A 25 -3.73 3.64 -8.07
CA HIS A 25 -4.60 4.52 -7.32
C HIS A 25 -3.84 5.73 -6.77
N PHE A 26 -2.70 5.49 -6.16
CA PHE A 26 -1.96 6.56 -5.46
C PHE A 26 -0.84 7.18 -6.27
N LYS A 27 -0.38 6.50 -7.32
CA LYS A 27 0.62 7.00 -8.26
C LYS A 27 2.05 7.04 -7.73
N SER A 28 2.26 6.96 -6.43
CA SER A 28 3.61 6.95 -5.88
C SER A 28 3.63 6.26 -4.52
N ILE A 29 4.81 5.84 -4.12
CA ILE A 29 5.02 5.25 -2.80
C ILE A 29 4.78 6.29 -1.71
N ASP A 30 5.19 7.52 -1.95
CA ASP A 30 5.00 8.58 -0.96
C ASP A 30 3.54 8.83 -0.68
N ALA A 31 2.70 8.79 -1.71
CA ALA A 31 1.26 8.98 -1.53
C ALA A 31 0.67 7.85 -0.70
N ILE A 32 1.16 6.63 -0.91
CA ILE A 32 0.70 5.49 -0.12
C ILE A 32 1.12 5.64 1.34
N ARG A 33 2.34 6.10 1.54
CA ARG A 33 2.89 6.25 2.89
C ARG A 33 2.08 7.22 3.74
N ILE A 34 1.59 8.28 3.14
CA ILE A 34 0.84 9.29 3.90
C ILE A 34 -0.67 9.06 3.90
N ALA A 35 -1.13 8.03 3.19
CA ALA A 35 -2.56 7.77 3.09
C ALA A 35 -3.12 7.28 4.43
N SER A 36 -4.37 7.67 4.71
CA SER A 36 -5.07 7.16 5.87
C SER A 36 -5.59 5.75 5.59
N LYS A 37 -6.02 5.07 6.64
CA LYS A 37 -6.63 3.75 6.46
C LYS A 37 -7.89 3.86 5.61
N GLU A 38 -8.62 4.94 5.77
CA GLU A 38 -9.82 5.16 4.97
C GLU A 38 -9.49 5.27 3.49
N ASP A 39 -8.44 6.03 3.18
CA ASP A 39 -8.00 6.17 1.80
C ASP A 39 -7.52 4.86 1.23
N LEU A 40 -6.77 4.09 2.01
CA LEU A 40 -6.28 2.80 1.57
C LEU A 40 -7.43 1.83 1.29
N SER A 41 -8.48 1.91 2.08
CA SER A 41 -9.61 1.00 1.94
C SER A 41 -10.40 1.25 0.65
N LYS A 42 -10.17 2.39 -0.01
CA LYS A 42 -10.84 2.69 -1.27
C LYS A 42 -10.21 1.99 -2.45
N VAL A 43 -9.04 1.40 -2.26
CA VAL A 43 -8.35 0.71 -3.35
C VAL A 43 -9.03 -0.63 -3.59
N LYS A 44 -9.32 -0.89 -4.86
CA LYS A 44 -10.00 -2.11 -5.26
C LYS A 44 -9.15 -3.34 -4.87
N GLY A 45 -9.80 -4.30 -4.26
CA GLY A 45 -9.14 -5.55 -3.93
C GLY A 45 -8.43 -5.57 -2.60
N LEU A 46 -8.39 -4.45 -1.87
CA LEU A 46 -7.77 -4.41 -0.57
C LEU A 46 -8.78 -4.69 0.53
N GLY A 47 -8.56 -5.77 1.25
CA GLY A 47 -9.36 -6.08 2.41
C GLY A 47 -8.87 -5.34 3.64
N LYS A 48 -9.61 -5.50 4.72
CA LYS A 48 -9.29 -4.82 5.98
C LYS A 48 -7.91 -5.20 6.49
N ASN A 49 -7.55 -6.47 6.39
CA ASN A 49 -6.24 -6.92 6.85
C ASN A 49 -5.11 -6.31 6.04
N SER A 50 -5.29 -6.24 4.72
CA SER A 50 -4.29 -5.64 3.86
C SER A 50 -4.11 -4.15 4.15
N VAL A 51 -5.22 -3.46 4.38
CA VAL A 51 -5.18 -2.04 4.73
C VAL A 51 -4.37 -1.84 6.01
N ASN A 52 -4.64 -2.64 7.03
CA ASN A 52 -3.92 -2.54 8.28
C ASN A 52 -2.44 -2.84 8.10
N ASP A 53 -2.12 -3.87 7.33
CA ASP A 53 -0.73 -4.27 7.12
C ASP A 53 0.06 -3.15 6.43
N ILE A 54 -0.54 -2.52 5.42
CA ILE A 54 0.11 -1.45 4.70
C ILE A 54 0.29 -0.24 5.62
N TYR A 55 -0.76 0.12 6.32
CA TYR A 55 -0.70 1.28 7.20
C TYR A 55 0.38 1.10 8.26
N GLU A 56 0.42 -0.05 8.90
CA GLU A 56 1.38 -0.31 9.95
C GLU A 56 2.81 -0.36 9.42
N TYR A 57 2.98 -0.93 8.23
CA TYR A 57 4.30 -0.99 7.63
C TYR A 57 4.93 0.40 7.53
N PHE A 58 4.14 1.38 7.11
CA PHE A 58 4.67 2.72 6.90
C PHE A 58 4.68 3.59 8.15
N HIS A 59 3.96 3.20 9.19
CA HIS A 59 3.83 4.04 10.37
C HIS A 59 4.47 3.46 11.62
N GLU A 60 5.06 2.30 11.53
CA GLU A 60 5.71 1.67 12.67
C GLU A 60 7.20 1.94 12.75
N LEU A 61 7.70 2.74 11.89
CA LEU A 61 9.14 2.99 11.87
C LEU A 61 9.57 4.03 12.93
#